data_8e3adee5837e08cc95ec10ad74b5cc57
#
_entry.id   8e3adee5837e08cc95ec10ad74b5cc57
#
_cell.length_a   1.000
_cell.length_b   1.000
_cell.length_c   1.000
_cell.angle_alpha   90.00
_cell.angle_beta   90.00
_cell.angle_gamma   90.00
#
_symmetry.space_group_name_H-M   'P 1'
#
loop_
_entity.id
_entity.type
_entity.pdbx_description
1 polymer ?
#
loop_
_entity_poly.entity_id
_entity_poly.type
_entity_poly.pdbx_seq_one_letter_code
_entity_poly.pdbx_strand_id
1 'polypeptide(L)'
;MLNTPKVRCTGCTACVAACPKSCLRMERDKEGFFYPVAEEAACINCDRCNRVCPAQKPLPVDDKEPLCYAAISRQDRQRAQSSSGGVFSLLAEKMLEQGGAVYGATMEPDLTVRHLRITHIEDLPRLMGSKYVQSRMGDCFTKVQLDLKQGRKVLFSGTGCQVQGLLGYLGGPKSGLLTVDVICHGVPSEAVWQAYAKVIGAQLPLSFRDKCTGWQQYSVQLNSTAHPYRQDPYMRLFLSDVILRPSCYHCPAKGASRVSDLTLADFWGIQNVDPTMFDDKGTSLVLVHSAAGEQALAQIRSDLLLKAEPLESALAGNPSAVHSATEPKARAAFFAEFEKRQGDLDYRRAADKYCLFYGKSVKQKAVACAKKLLRRG
;
A
#
# COMPACT_ATOMS: atom_id res chain seq x y z
N MET A 1 16.95 -13.63 19.92
CA MET A 1 15.71 -13.85 19.14
C MET A 1 15.05 -12.52 18.79
N LEU A 2 14.15 -12.54 17.78
CA LEU A 2 13.39 -11.34 17.38
C LEU A 2 12.51 -10.84 18.55
N ASN A 3 12.59 -9.52 18.85
CA ASN A 3 11.89 -8.91 19.98
C ASN A 3 10.96 -7.75 19.58
N THR A 4 10.58 -7.67 18.29
CA THR A 4 9.70 -6.60 17.81
C THR A 4 8.26 -6.80 18.28
N PRO A 5 7.67 -5.87 19.05
CA PRO A 5 6.28 -5.96 19.48
C PRO A 5 5.31 -5.98 18.29
N LYS A 6 4.20 -6.71 18.41
CA LYS A 6 3.16 -6.80 17.35
C LYS A 6 2.67 -5.44 16.88
N VAL A 7 2.48 -4.49 17.80
CA VAL A 7 2.04 -3.11 17.48
C VAL A 7 3.02 -2.31 16.64
N ARG A 8 4.28 -2.72 16.57
CA ARG A 8 5.31 -2.09 15.73
C ARG A 8 5.69 -2.93 14.51
N CYS A 9 5.33 -4.22 14.50
CA CYS A 9 5.66 -5.13 13.41
C CYS A 9 4.80 -4.85 12.17
N THR A 10 5.41 -4.38 11.09
CA THR A 10 4.72 -4.09 9.82
C THR A 10 4.46 -5.33 8.96
N GLY A 11 5.03 -6.49 9.32
CA GLY A 11 4.93 -7.72 8.54
C GLY A 11 5.76 -7.70 7.24
N CYS A 12 6.80 -6.87 7.15
CA CYS A 12 7.63 -6.71 5.96
C CYS A 12 8.51 -7.92 5.60
N THR A 13 8.65 -8.91 6.50
CA THR A 13 9.40 -10.17 6.36
C THR A 13 10.93 -10.04 6.27
N ALA A 14 11.53 -8.87 6.45
CA ALA A 14 12.98 -8.69 6.40
C ALA A 14 13.72 -9.65 7.36
N CYS A 15 13.18 -9.84 8.57
CA CYS A 15 13.72 -10.75 9.58
C CYS A 15 13.70 -12.21 9.13
N VAL A 16 12.64 -12.64 8.43
CA VAL A 16 12.52 -14.01 7.89
C VAL A 16 13.55 -14.23 6.77
N ALA A 17 13.61 -13.31 5.81
CA ALA A 17 14.57 -13.37 4.70
C ALA A 17 16.04 -13.35 5.19
N ALA A 18 16.32 -12.64 6.28
CA ALA A 18 17.68 -12.50 6.80
C ALA A 18 18.12 -13.66 7.69
N CYS A 19 17.22 -14.57 8.09
CA CYS A 19 17.56 -15.65 9.02
C CYS A 19 18.42 -16.74 8.36
N PRO A 20 19.70 -16.91 8.77
CA PRO A 20 20.59 -17.87 8.12
C PRO A 20 20.24 -19.33 8.42
N LYS A 21 19.41 -19.57 9.44
CA LYS A 21 18.92 -20.90 9.84
C LYS A 21 17.48 -21.16 9.43
N SER A 22 16.85 -20.19 8.73
CA SER A 22 15.43 -20.27 8.32
C SER A 22 14.48 -20.62 9.48
N CYS A 23 14.87 -20.27 10.73
CA CYS A 23 14.09 -20.58 11.93
C CYS A 23 12.93 -19.60 12.18
N LEU A 24 12.74 -18.60 11.30
CA LEU A 24 11.62 -17.67 11.35
C LEU A 24 10.64 -17.98 10.22
N ARG A 25 9.37 -18.10 10.56
CA ARG A 25 8.27 -18.21 9.61
C ARG A 25 7.18 -17.20 9.93
N MET A 26 6.35 -16.86 8.94
CA MET A 26 5.21 -15.96 9.13
C MET A 26 3.97 -16.79 9.49
N GLU A 27 3.36 -16.48 10.62
CA GLU A 27 2.11 -17.09 11.06
C GLU A 27 1.00 -16.07 11.17
N ARG A 28 -0.22 -16.49 10.81
CA ARG A 28 -1.42 -15.64 10.89
C ARG A 28 -1.94 -15.63 12.32
N ASP A 29 -2.20 -14.44 12.85
CA ASP A 29 -2.89 -14.29 14.12
C ASP A 29 -4.43 -14.34 13.95
N LYS A 30 -5.16 -14.20 15.05
CA LYS A 30 -6.63 -14.25 15.08
C LYS A 30 -7.31 -13.08 14.36
N GLU A 31 -6.63 -11.95 14.19
CA GLU A 31 -7.11 -10.82 13.41
C GLU A 31 -6.79 -10.95 11.91
N GLY A 32 -6.03 -11.98 11.52
CA GLY A 32 -5.68 -12.28 10.13
C GLY A 32 -4.41 -11.60 9.64
N PHE A 33 -3.57 -11.07 10.52
CA PHE A 33 -2.27 -10.50 10.18
C PHE A 33 -1.15 -11.50 10.39
N PHE A 34 -0.18 -11.48 9.47
CA PHE A 34 0.99 -12.35 9.59
C PHE A 34 2.08 -11.69 10.45
N TYR A 35 2.60 -12.47 11.40
CA TYR A 35 3.72 -12.09 12.27
C TYR A 35 4.82 -13.14 12.23
N PRO A 36 6.10 -12.75 12.39
CA PRO A 36 7.19 -13.71 12.46
C PRO A 36 7.14 -14.49 13.78
N VAL A 37 7.24 -15.81 13.66
CA VAL A 37 7.35 -16.75 14.78
C VAL A 37 8.67 -17.50 14.63
N ALA A 38 9.39 -17.67 15.75
CA ALA A 38 10.69 -18.34 15.78
C ALA A 38 10.55 -19.79 16.27
N GLU A 39 11.23 -20.69 15.58
CA GLU A 39 11.55 -22.03 16.10
C GLU A 39 12.80 -21.91 16.98
N GLU A 40 12.59 -21.91 18.29
CA GLU A 40 13.65 -21.60 19.28
C GLU A 40 14.82 -22.58 19.23
N ALA A 41 14.53 -23.88 19.05
CA ALA A 41 15.54 -24.92 18.98
C ALA A 41 16.52 -24.77 17.81
N ALA A 42 16.07 -24.17 16.69
CA ALA A 42 16.89 -23.91 15.51
C ALA A 42 17.60 -22.54 15.56
N CYS A 43 17.28 -21.68 16.54
CA CYS A 43 17.82 -20.35 16.63
C CYS A 43 19.23 -20.30 17.23
N ILE A 44 20.20 -19.78 16.49
CA ILE A 44 21.60 -19.62 16.95
C ILE A 44 21.86 -18.25 17.62
N ASN A 45 20.85 -17.47 17.91
CA ASN A 45 20.92 -16.16 18.56
C ASN A 45 21.89 -15.13 17.89
N CYS A 46 22.01 -15.19 16.56
CA CYS A 46 22.94 -14.31 15.79
C CYS A 46 22.47 -12.85 15.67
N ASP A 47 21.30 -12.51 16.13
CA ASP A 47 20.67 -11.18 16.14
C ASP A 47 20.44 -10.52 14.77
N ARG A 48 20.61 -11.24 13.65
CA ARG A 48 20.40 -10.68 12.30
C ARG A 48 19.00 -10.18 12.08
N CYS A 49 17.99 -10.87 12.64
CA CYS A 49 16.58 -10.52 12.51
C CYS A 49 16.25 -9.13 13.11
N ASN A 50 16.88 -8.75 14.24
CA ASN A 50 16.70 -7.43 14.84
C ASN A 50 17.47 -6.35 14.05
N ARG A 51 18.69 -6.66 13.58
CA ARG A 51 19.52 -5.71 12.83
C ARG A 51 18.92 -5.26 11.49
N VAL A 52 18.14 -6.13 10.82
CA VAL A 52 17.48 -5.79 9.55
C VAL A 52 16.05 -5.26 9.74
N CYS A 53 15.53 -5.27 10.97
CA CYS A 53 14.15 -4.87 11.25
C CYS A 53 14.02 -3.35 11.29
N PRO A 54 13.24 -2.72 10.38
CA PRO A 54 13.08 -1.26 10.39
C PRO A 54 12.44 -0.71 11.66
N ALA A 55 11.64 -1.53 12.37
CA ALA A 55 11.02 -1.14 13.64
C ALA A 55 12.02 -1.11 14.81
N GLN A 56 13.13 -1.86 14.71
CA GLN A 56 14.21 -1.91 15.71
C GLN A 56 15.35 -0.98 15.32
N LYS A 57 15.69 -0.94 14.06
CA LYS A 57 16.77 -0.12 13.51
C LYS A 57 16.22 0.66 12.30
N PRO A 58 15.60 1.82 12.53
CA PRO A 58 15.15 2.69 11.46
C PRO A 58 16.31 3.06 10.52
N LEU A 59 15.99 3.12 9.23
CA LEU A 59 16.95 3.62 8.23
C LEU A 59 17.02 5.14 8.31
N PRO A 60 18.21 5.73 8.12
CA PRO A 60 18.33 7.17 8.04
C PRO A 60 17.54 7.71 6.84
N VAL A 61 16.84 8.79 7.04
CA VAL A 61 16.12 9.55 6.02
C VAL A 61 16.85 10.86 5.84
N ASP A 62 17.04 11.29 4.60
CA ASP A 62 17.58 12.62 4.30
C ASP A 62 16.54 13.68 4.71
N ASP A 63 16.99 14.72 5.42
CA ASP A 63 16.13 15.85 5.82
C ASP A 63 15.78 16.78 4.65
N LYS A 64 16.39 16.55 3.48
CA LYS A 64 16.11 17.33 2.28
C LYS A 64 14.66 17.18 1.85
N GLU A 65 14.03 18.30 1.58
CA GLU A 65 12.67 18.33 1.02
C GLU A 65 12.62 17.65 -0.36
N PRO A 66 11.69 16.71 -0.62
CA PRO A 66 11.59 16.04 -1.89
C PRO A 66 11.10 17.00 -2.99
N LEU A 67 11.54 16.78 -4.23
CA LEU A 67 10.92 17.44 -5.37
C LEU A 67 9.50 16.88 -5.54
N CYS A 68 8.55 17.76 -5.81
CA CYS A 68 7.13 17.42 -5.91
C CYS A 68 6.59 17.75 -7.32
N TYR A 69 5.91 16.76 -7.93
CA TYR A 69 5.34 16.90 -9.25
C TYR A 69 3.91 16.35 -9.33
N ALA A 70 3.08 17.01 -10.15
CA ALA A 70 1.90 16.42 -10.75
C ALA A 70 2.27 15.77 -12.07
N ALA A 71 1.79 14.52 -12.29
CA ALA A 71 2.17 13.74 -13.47
C ALA A 71 0.98 12.99 -14.07
N ILE A 72 0.85 13.06 -15.39
CA ILE A 72 -0.17 12.38 -16.20
C ILE A 72 0.53 11.67 -17.36
N SER A 73 0.31 10.37 -17.54
CA SER A 73 0.76 9.64 -18.72
C SER A 73 0.05 10.17 -19.98
N ARG A 74 0.81 10.37 -21.05
CA ARG A 74 0.27 10.70 -22.39
C ARG A 74 -0.34 9.48 -23.08
N GLN A 75 -0.15 8.29 -22.54
CA GLN A 75 -0.72 7.04 -23.04
C GLN A 75 -2.08 6.80 -22.38
N ASP A 76 -3.18 7.20 -23.03
CA ASP A 76 -4.53 7.11 -22.49
C ASP A 76 -4.93 5.70 -22.02
N ARG A 77 -4.58 4.66 -22.79
CA ARG A 77 -4.88 3.27 -22.44
C ARG A 77 -4.20 2.86 -21.13
N GLN A 78 -2.91 3.16 -20.98
CA GLN A 78 -2.14 2.85 -19.80
C GLN A 78 -2.65 3.63 -18.57
N ARG A 79 -2.96 4.92 -18.76
CA ARG A 79 -3.56 5.76 -17.73
C ARG A 79 -4.92 5.22 -17.27
N ALA A 80 -5.76 4.75 -18.20
CA ALA A 80 -7.06 4.17 -17.87
C ALA A 80 -6.93 2.91 -17.01
N GLN A 81 -5.95 2.06 -17.27
CA GLN A 81 -5.67 0.83 -16.50
C GLN A 81 -4.94 1.09 -15.17
N SER A 82 -4.42 2.29 -14.96
CA SER A 82 -3.72 2.67 -13.73
C SER A 82 -4.70 3.27 -12.71
N SER A 83 -4.38 3.15 -11.41
CA SER A 83 -5.21 3.76 -10.34
C SER A 83 -5.20 5.29 -10.38
N SER A 84 -4.14 5.90 -10.90
CA SER A 84 -3.93 7.35 -10.97
C SER A 84 -3.43 7.78 -12.35
N GLY A 85 -2.41 8.61 -12.44
CA GLY A 85 -1.87 9.19 -13.67
C GLY A 85 -0.98 8.27 -14.52
N GLY A 86 -0.64 7.04 -14.07
CA GLY A 86 0.08 6.04 -14.88
C GLY A 86 1.61 6.02 -14.73
N VAL A 87 2.18 6.73 -13.77
CA VAL A 87 3.65 6.85 -13.61
C VAL A 87 4.32 5.50 -13.32
N PHE A 88 3.74 4.65 -12.44
CA PHE A 88 4.32 3.34 -12.14
C PHE A 88 4.47 2.48 -13.40
N SER A 89 3.47 2.46 -14.27
CA SER A 89 3.48 1.66 -15.49
C SER A 89 4.61 2.08 -16.43
N LEU A 90 4.81 3.39 -16.63
CA LEU A 90 5.90 3.91 -17.47
C LEU A 90 7.28 3.56 -16.90
N LEU A 91 7.48 3.70 -15.58
CA LEU A 91 8.73 3.29 -14.93
C LEU A 91 8.99 1.79 -15.08
N ALA A 92 7.94 0.97 -14.94
CA ALA A 92 8.03 -0.47 -15.07
C ALA A 92 8.33 -0.91 -16.52
N GLU A 93 7.65 -0.33 -17.51
CA GLU A 93 7.93 -0.54 -18.93
C GLU A 93 9.40 -0.23 -19.23
N LYS A 94 9.87 0.95 -18.81
CA LYS A 94 11.26 1.37 -19.04
C LYS A 94 12.27 0.42 -18.40
N MET A 95 11.99 -0.10 -17.19
CA MET A 95 12.82 -1.10 -16.53
C MET A 95 12.86 -2.41 -17.31
N LEU A 96 11.71 -2.90 -17.79
CA LEU A 96 11.60 -4.15 -18.57
C LEU A 96 12.26 -4.04 -19.94
N GLU A 97 12.10 -2.91 -20.66
CA GLU A 97 12.79 -2.61 -21.91
C GLU A 97 14.33 -2.70 -21.80
N GLN A 98 14.86 -2.33 -20.62
CA GLN A 98 16.29 -2.41 -20.31
C GLN A 98 16.74 -3.82 -19.87
N GLY A 99 15.89 -4.85 -19.97
CA GLY A 99 16.17 -6.20 -19.51
C GLY A 99 16.16 -6.37 -17.98
N GLY A 100 15.62 -5.40 -17.26
CA GLY A 100 15.50 -5.40 -15.80
C GLY A 100 14.40 -6.34 -15.30
N ALA A 101 14.21 -6.34 -13.98
CA ALA A 101 13.11 -7.02 -13.31
C ALA A 101 12.25 -6.00 -12.54
N VAL A 102 10.94 -6.20 -12.52
CA VAL A 102 9.99 -5.39 -11.77
C VAL A 102 9.32 -6.25 -10.71
N TYR A 103 9.28 -5.74 -9.49
CA TYR A 103 8.61 -6.37 -8.35
C TYR A 103 7.46 -5.48 -7.89
N GLY A 104 6.28 -6.06 -7.74
CA GLY A 104 5.08 -5.34 -7.32
C GLY A 104 3.98 -6.28 -6.82
N ALA A 105 2.94 -5.70 -6.24
CA ALA A 105 1.82 -6.47 -5.73
C ALA A 105 0.91 -6.97 -6.85
N THR A 106 0.58 -8.27 -6.82
CA THR A 106 -0.42 -8.91 -7.69
C THR A 106 -1.49 -9.59 -6.85
N MET A 107 -2.70 -9.69 -7.38
CA MET A 107 -3.75 -10.54 -6.81
C MET A 107 -3.74 -11.89 -7.52
N GLU A 108 -3.74 -12.97 -6.73
CA GLU A 108 -3.75 -14.32 -7.22
C GLU A 108 -5.19 -14.86 -7.41
N PRO A 109 -5.38 -15.98 -8.12
CA PRO A 109 -6.71 -16.56 -8.33
C PRO A 109 -7.47 -16.93 -7.04
N ASP A 110 -6.76 -17.23 -5.95
CA ASP A 110 -7.32 -17.46 -4.61
C ASP A 110 -7.62 -16.17 -3.84
N LEU A 111 -7.53 -15.02 -4.52
CA LEU A 111 -7.75 -13.68 -3.98
C LEU A 111 -6.78 -13.27 -2.86
N THR A 112 -5.67 -13.97 -2.69
CA THR A 112 -4.53 -13.47 -1.90
C THR A 112 -3.73 -12.45 -2.71
N VAL A 113 -3.07 -11.53 -2.01
CA VAL A 113 -2.15 -10.59 -2.63
C VAL A 113 -0.72 -10.95 -2.26
N ARG A 114 0.16 -11.01 -3.26
CA ARG A 114 1.59 -11.25 -3.04
C ARG A 114 2.45 -10.35 -3.91
N HIS A 115 3.72 -10.19 -3.55
CA HIS A 115 4.68 -9.60 -4.47
C HIS A 115 5.11 -10.61 -5.52
N LEU A 116 5.04 -10.16 -6.77
CA LEU A 116 5.43 -10.92 -7.96
C LEU A 116 6.64 -10.26 -8.62
N ARG A 117 7.57 -11.08 -9.09
CA ARG A 117 8.66 -10.69 -9.99
C ARG A 117 8.23 -10.90 -11.43
N ILE A 118 8.35 -9.89 -12.26
CA ILE A 118 8.15 -9.99 -13.70
C ILE A 118 9.42 -9.53 -14.46
N THR A 119 9.62 -10.08 -15.64
CA THR A 119 10.71 -9.72 -16.57
C THR A 119 10.21 -9.52 -18.00
N HIS A 120 8.92 -9.68 -18.22
CA HIS A 120 8.27 -9.52 -19.52
C HIS A 120 7.16 -8.47 -19.41
N ILE A 121 7.02 -7.67 -20.48
CA ILE A 121 6.06 -6.56 -20.52
C ILE A 121 4.60 -7.06 -20.46
N GLU A 122 4.35 -8.24 -20.98
CA GLU A 122 3.03 -8.88 -21.01
C GLU A 122 2.48 -9.17 -19.60
N ASP A 123 3.37 -9.31 -18.60
CA ASP A 123 2.99 -9.53 -17.21
C ASP A 123 2.69 -8.24 -16.44
N LEU A 124 3.04 -7.07 -16.99
CA LEU A 124 2.89 -5.78 -16.31
C LEU A 124 1.46 -5.50 -15.84
N PRO A 125 0.39 -5.82 -16.58
CA PRO A 125 -0.98 -5.60 -16.14
C PRO A 125 -1.30 -6.26 -14.78
N ARG A 126 -0.63 -7.36 -14.42
CA ARG A 126 -0.81 -8.04 -13.12
C ARG A 126 -0.37 -7.17 -11.94
N LEU A 127 0.60 -6.29 -12.14
CA LEU A 127 1.12 -5.39 -11.11
C LEU A 127 0.38 -4.05 -11.06
N MET A 128 -0.38 -3.71 -12.10
CA MET A 128 -1.13 -2.46 -12.19
C MET A 128 -2.37 -2.46 -11.29
N GLY A 129 -2.83 -1.27 -10.92
CA GLY A 129 -4.01 -1.09 -10.07
C GLY A 129 -3.73 -1.32 -8.58
N SER A 130 -4.47 -0.63 -7.73
CA SER A 130 -4.38 -0.75 -6.26
C SER A 130 -4.97 -2.06 -5.77
N LYS A 131 -4.29 -2.73 -4.84
CA LYS A 131 -4.76 -3.92 -4.11
C LYS A 131 -4.86 -3.55 -2.63
N TYR A 132 -6.07 -3.27 -2.15
CA TYR A 132 -6.29 -2.91 -0.74
C TYR A 132 -6.38 -4.17 0.14
N VAL A 133 -5.34 -4.98 0.09
CA VAL A 133 -5.09 -6.19 0.90
C VAL A 133 -3.60 -6.26 1.18
N GLN A 134 -3.19 -6.79 2.33
CA GLN A 134 -1.76 -6.94 2.63
C GLN A 134 -1.09 -7.88 1.63
N SER A 135 -0.06 -7.39 0.93
CA SER A 135 0.73 -8.23 0.04
C SER A 135 1.73 -9.08 0.83
N ARG A 136 1.72 -10.38 0.59
CA ARG A 136 2.71 -11.33 1.13
C ARG A 136 4.01 -11.19 0.36
N MET A 137 5.12 -11.02 1.06
CA MET A 137 6.45 -10.83 0.45
C MET A 137 7.09 -12.14 -0.01
N GLY A 138 6.81 -13.26 0.68
CA GLY A 138 7.44 -14.55 0.36
C GLY A 138 8.96 -14.44 0.31
N ASP A 139 9.55 -14.92 -0.79
CA ASP A 139 10.99 -14.88 -1.08
C ASP A 139 11.42 -13.65 -1.91
N CYS A 140 10.57 -12.63 -2.00
CA CYS A 140 10.79 -11.46 -2.85
C CYS A 140 12.14 -10.78 -2.57
N PHE A 141 12.51 -10.58 -1.30
CA PHE A 141 13.74 -9.88 -0.94
C PHE A 141 15.00 -10.65 -1.35
N THR A 142 14.99 -11.97 -1.22
CA THR A 142 16.10 -12.82 -1.65
C THR A 142 16.24 -12.85 -3.18
N LYS A 143 15.10 -12.82 -3.90
CA LYS A 143 15.09 -12.72 -5.37
C LYS A 143 15.62 -11.37 -5.85
N VAL A 144 15.21 -10.26 -5.22
CA VAL A 144 15.78 -8.93 -5.51
C VAL A 144 17.30 -8.92 -5.32
N GLN A 145 17.78 -9.47 -4.20
CA GLN A 145 19.22 -9.56 -3.95
C GLN A 145 19.94 -10.40 -5.00
N LEU A 146 19.32 -11.50 -5.46
CA LEU A 146 19.90 -12.37 -6.49
C LEU A 146 19.98 -11.65 -7.84
N ASP A 147 18.89 -10.98 -8.28
CA ASP A 147 18.89 -10.20 -9.53
C ASP A 147 19.99 -9.12 -9.50
N LEU A 148 20.13 -8.37 -8.42
CA LEU A 148 21.16 -7.36 -8.25
C LEU A 148 22.59 -7.95 -8.30
N LYS A 149 22.82 -9.09 -7.65
CA LYS A 149 24.10 -9.81 -7.71
C LYS A 149 24.46 -10.30 -9.11
N GLN A 150 23.44 -10.61 -9.93
CA GLN A 150 23.60 -10.99 -11.33
C GLN A 150 23.77 -9.77 -12.28
N GLY A 151 23.85 -8.55 -11.73
CA GLY A 151 23.94 -7.32 -12.51
C GLY A 151 22.64 -6.86 -13.16
N ARG A 152 21.50 -7.48 -12.82
CA ARG A 152 20.19 -7.10 -13.35
C ARG A 152 19.70 -5.84 -12.63
N LYS A 153 19.21 -4.87 -13.38
CA LYS A 153 18.49 -3.73 -12.82
C LYS A 153 17.15 -4.16 -12.24
N VAL A 154 16.75 -3.57 -11.14
CA VAL A 154 15.51 -3.92 -10.43
C VAL A 154 14.72 -2.66 -10.12
N LEU A 155 13.41 -2.69 -10.43
CA LEU A 155 12.43 -1.80 -9.86
C LEU A 155 11.63 -2.57 -8.81
N PHE A 156 11.65 -2.10 -7.56
CA PHE A 156 10.83 -2.63 -6.48
C PHE A 156 9.77 -1.60 -6.10
N SER A 157 8.48 -1.96 -6.21
CA SER A 157 7.36 -1.14 -5.76
C SER A 157 6.62 -1.80 -4.62
N GLY A 158 6.33 -1.03 -3.55
CA GLY A 158 5.60 -1.51 -2.39
C GLY A 158 5.10 -0.39 -1.50
N THR A 159 4.57 -0.72 -0.32
CA THR A 159 4.32 0.29 0.71
C THR A 159 5.63 0.75 1.33
N GLY A 160 5.67 1.95 1.93
CA GLY A 160 6.91 2.48 2.52
C GLY A 160 7.55 1.55 3.54
N CYS A 161 6.76 0.81 4.34
CA CYS A 161 7.30 -0.17 5.28
C CYS A 161 7.87 -1.43 4.58
N GLN A 162 7.40 -1.80 3.39
CA GLN A 162 7.97 -2.89 2.59
C GLN A 162 9.30 -2.46 1.96
N VAL A 163 9.38 -1.22 1.47
CA VAL A 163 10.64 -0.63 0.97
C VAL A 163 11.67 -0.54 2.10
N GLN A 164 11.28 -0.04 3.28
CA GLN A 164 12.15 -0.04 4.46
C GLN A 164 12.64 -1.45 4.82
N GLY A 165 11.74 -2.45 4.74
CA GLY A 165 12.09 -3.86 4.98
C GLY A 165 13.12 -4.38 3.97
N LEU A 166 12.94 -4.11 2.67
CA LEU A 166 13.89 -4.49 1.62
C LEU A 166 15.25 -3.84 1.85
N LEU A 167 15.28 -2.52 2.06
CA LEU A 167 16.52 -1.79 2.27
C LEU A 167 17.22 -2.22 3.56
N GLY A 168 16.48 -2.49 4.65
CA GLY A 168 17.03 -3.08 5.88
C GLY A 168 17.65 -4.46 5.63
N TYR A 169 17.00 -5.33 4.86
CA TYR A 169 17.54 -6.63 4.45
C TYR A 169 18.80 -6.51 3.60
N LEU A 170 18.84 -5.60 2.64
CA LEU A 170 19.98 -5.37 1.75
C LEU A 170 21.14 -4.61 2.42
N GLY A 171 20.92 -3.99 3.60
CA GLY A 171 21.88 -3.13 4.26
C GLY A 171 22.03 -1.75 3.60
N GLY A 172 20.94 -1.19 3.13
CA GLY A 172 20.82 0.12 2.48
C GLY A 172 20.57 0.07 0.97
N PRO A 173 20.51 1.23 0.30
CA PRO A 173 20.37 1.35 -1.15
C PRO A 173 21.47 0.59 -1.90
N LYS A 174 21.14 0.12 -3.12
CA LYS A 174 22.08 -0.65 -3.96
C LYS A 174 22.09 -0.09 -5.38
N SER A 175 23.27 -0.10 -6.00
CA SER A 175 23.39 0.19 -7.43
C SER A 175 22.49 -0.77 -8.24
N GLY A 176 21.79 -0.24 -9.25
CA GLY A 176 20.85 -1.00 -10.05
C GLY A 176 19.46 -1.23 -9.43
N LEU A 177 19.23 -0.78 -8.18
CA LEU A 177 17.92 -0.84 -7.54
C LEU A 177 17.25 0.54 -7.59
N LEU A 178 16.02 0.57 -8.14
CA LEU A 178 15.09 1.69 -8.03
C LEU A 178 13.94 1.29 -7.10
N THR A 179 13.73 2.07 -6.06
CA THR A 179 12.66 1.84 -5.08
C THR A 179 11.53 2.85 -5.25
N VAL A 180 10.30 2.34 -5.36
CA VAL A 180 9.09 3.15 -5.50
C VAL A 180 8.12 2.78 -4.39
N ASP A 181 7.85 3.69 -3.48
CA ASP A 181 6.79 3.47 -2.51
C ASP A 181 5.51 4.22 -2.87
N VAL A 182 4.45 3.94 -2.12
CA VAL A 182 3.17 4.63 -2.28
C VAL A 182 2.77 5.34 -0.99
N ILE A 183 2.06 6.47 -1.10
CA ILE A 183 1.36 7.04 0.05
C ILE A 183 0.27 6.05 0.45
N CYS A 184 0.49 5.39 1.59
CA CYS A 184 -0.34 4.29 2.07
C CYS A 184 -1.26 4.76 3.18
N HIS A 185 -2.57 4.51 3.05
CA HIS A 185 -3.56 4.76 4.10
C HIS A 185 -3.33 3.84 5.31
N GLY A 186 -3.16 2.55 5.04
CA GLY A 186 -2.95 1.48 6.00
C GLY A 186 -3.12 0.12 5.33
N VAL A 187 -2.85 -0.95 6.07
CA VAL A 187 -2.95 -2.32 5.55
C VAL A 187 -4.12 -3.03 6.23
N PRO A 188 -5.18 -3.40 5.49
CA PRO A 188 -6.31 -4.13 6.06
C PRO A 188 -5.98 -5.61 6.29
N SER A 189 -6.76 -6.24 7.17
CA SER A 189 -6.66 -7.68 7.45
C SER A 189 -6.97 -8.53 6.22
N GLU A 190 -6.06 -9.44 5.89
CA GLU A 190 -6.26 -10.40 4.81
C GLU A 190 -7.40 -11.38 5.13
N ALA A 191 -7.56 -11.80 6.41
CA ALA A 191 -8.66 -12.68 6.79
C ALA A 191 -10.03 -12.02 6.61
N VAL A 192 -10.14 -10.72 6.92
CA VAL A 192 -11.38 -9.96 6.69
C VAL A 192 -11.68 -9.87 5.19
N TRP A 193 -10.65 -9.60 4.36
CA TRP A 193 -10.82 -9.61 2.91
C TRP A 193 -11.30 -10.94 2.38
N GLN A 194 -10.65 -12.04 2.76
CA GLN A 194 -11.00 -13.38 2.28
C GLN A 194 -12.40 -13.81 2.71
N ALA A 195 -12.77 -13.52 3.97
CA ALA A 195 -14.11 -13.81 4.46
C ALA A 195 -15.17 -12.98 3.73
N TYR A 196 -14.95 -11.68 3.51
CA TYR A 196 -15.82 -10.84 2.71
C TYR A 196 -15.92 -11.32 1.26
N ALA A 197 -14.80 -11.59 0.61
CA ALA A 197 -14.75 -12.08 -0.77
C ALA A 197 -15.52 -13.40 -0.94
N LYS A 198 -15.41 -14.31 0.03
CA LYS A 198 -16.19 -15.55 0.05
C LYS A 198 -17.69 -15.30 0.13
N VAL A 199 -18.13 -14.38 1.02
CA VAL A 199 -19.57 -14.06 1.20
C VAL A 199 -20.19 -13.50 -0.08
N ILE A 200 -19.44 -12.65 -0.82
CA ILE A 200 -19.94 -12.06 -2.07
C ILE A 200 -19.64 -12.90 -3.31
N GLY A 201 -18.98 -14.06 -3.16
CA GLY A 201 -18.56 -14.89 -4.28
C GLY A 201 -17.59 -14.17 -5.23
N ALA A 202 -16.65 -13.37 -4.70
CA ALA A 202 -15.74 -12.59 -5.51
C ALA A 202 -14.84 -13.46 -6.41
N GLN A 203 -14.62 -13.01 -7.64
CA GLN A 203 -13.77 -13.67 -8.64
C GLN A 203 -12.96 -12.62 -9.41
N LEU A 204 -11.86 -13.05 -10.03
CA LEU A 204 -11.12 -12.22 -10.97
C LEU A 204 -11.84 -12.14 -12.34
N PRO A 205 -11.74 -11.03 -13.06
CA PRO A 205 -11.02 -9.81 -12.68
C PRO A 205 -11.81 -8.96 -11.68
N LEU A 206 -11.08 -8.28 -10.80
CA LEU A 206 -11.65 -7.30 -9.87
C LEU A 206 -10.78 -6.04 -9.79
N SER A 207 -11.37 -4.91 -9.43
CA SER A 207 -10.66 -3.64 -9.24
C SER A 207 -11.17 -2.92 -8.00
N PHE A 208 -10.25 -2.50 -7.13
CA PHE A 208 -10.58 -1.62 -6.00
C PHE A 208 -10.66 -0.14 -6.40
N ARG A 209 -10.19 0.20 -7.60
CA ARG A 209 -10.06 1.57 -8.08
C ARG A 209 -10.46 1.68 -9.56
N ASP A 210 -11.66 1.21 -9.88
CA ASP A 210 -12.23 1.37 -11.21
C ASP A 210 -12.68 2.83 -11.43
N LYS A 211 -12.29 3.41 -12.57
CA LYS A 211 -12.55 4.81 -12.90
C LYS A 211 -13.78 5.01 -13.79
N CYS A 212 -14.66 4.01 -13.93
CA CYS A 212 -15.88 4.13 -14.75
C CYS A 212 -16.84 5.24 -14.27
N THR A 213 -16.75 5.62 -12.98
CA THR A 213 -17.50 6.73 -12.37
C THR A 213 -16.65 7.97 -12.11
N GLY A 214 -15.48 8.08 -12.72
CA GLY A 214 -14.49 9.09 -12.48
C GLY A 214 -13.37 8.65 -11.55
N TRP A 215 -12.28 9.40 -11.53
CA TRP A 215 -11.13 9.12 -10.67
C TRP A 215 -11.38 9.50 -9.20
N GLN A 216 -12.02 10.66 -8.97
CA GLN A 216 -12.32 11.12 -7.60
C GLN A 216 -13.42 10.30 -6.93
N GLN A 217 -14.43 9.89 -7.68
CA GLN A 217 -15.58 9.11 -7.20
C GLN A 217 -15.52 7.66 -7.71
N TYR A 218 -14.33 7.08 -7.68
CA TYR A 218 -14.08 5.73 -8.20
C TYR A 218 -15.03 4.67 -7.67
N SER A 219 -15.16 3.61 -8.44
CA SER A 219 -15.94 2.43 -8.09
C SER A 219 -15.03 1.26 -7.66
N VAL A 220 -15.61 0.34 -6.93
CA VAL A 220 -15.08 -1.01 -6.75
C VAL A 220 -15.78 -1.91 -7.75
N GLN A 221 -15.02 -2.62 -8.56
CA GLN A 221 -15.56 -3.62 -9.50
C GLN A 221 -15.34 -5.01 -8.93
N LEU A 222 -16.43 -5.68 -8.61
CA LEU A 222 -16.48 -7.06 -8.12
C LEU A 222 -17.48 -7.84 -8.97
N ASN A 223 -17.10 -9.06 -9.39
CA ASN A 223 -17.99 -9.93 -10.18
C ASN A 223 -18.62 -9.23 -11.42
N SER A 224 -17.82 -8.46 -12.16
CA SER A 224 -18.25 -7.65 -13.31
C SER A 224 -19.25 -6.54 -12.98
N THR A 225 -19.56 -6.29 -11.71
CA THR A 225 -20.42 -5.19 -11.26
C THR A 225 -19.60 -4.11 -10.59
N ALA A 226 -19.71 -2.89 -11.10
CA ALA A 226 -19.08 -1.72 -10.49
C ALA A 226 -20.08 -1.00 -9.58
N HIS A 227 -19.67 -0.60 -8.39
CA HIS A 227 -20.44 0.22 -7.46
C HIS A 227 -19.56 1.23 -6.74
N PRO A 228 -20.09 2.39 -6.33
CA PRO A 228 -19.32 3.41 -5.65
C PRO A 228 -18.60 2.85 -4.41
N TYR A 229 -17.29 3.14 -4.26
CA TYR A 229 -16.49 2.62 -3.15
C TYR A 229 -17.07 2.93 -1.77
N ARG A 230 -17.82 4.03 -1.64
CA ARG A 230 -18.51 4.43 -0.39
C ARG A 230 -19.67 3.51 -0.01
N GLN A 231 -20.18 2.72 -0.94
CA GLN A 231 -21.27 1.76 -0.71
C GLN A 231 -20.72 0.36 -0.42
N ASP A 232 -19.46 0.08 -0.78
CA ASP A 232 -18.83 -1.22 -0.52
C ASP A 232 -18.53 -1.39 0.98
N PRO A 233 -19.03 -2.45 1.62
CA PRO A 233 -18.82 -2.68 3.06
C PRO A 233 -17.35 -2.83 3.44
N TYR A 234 -16.56 -3.54 2.63
CA TYR A 234 -15.13 -3.75 2.90
C TYR A 234 -14.36 -2.44 2.80
N MET A 235 -14.61 -1.64 1.74
CA MET A 235 -14.00 -0.33 1.59
C MET A 235 -14.36 0.64 2.71
N ARG A 236 -15.61 0.57 3.19
CA ARG A 236 -16.05 1.37 4.34
C ARG A 236 -15.29 1.00 5.62
N LEU A 237 -15.15 -0.29 5.92
CA LEU A 237 -14.37 -0.79 7.05
C LEU A 237 -12.89 -0.41 6.93
N PHE A 238 -12.31 -0.54 5.73
CA PHE A 238 -10.93 -0.16 5.44
C PHE A 238 -10.68 1.34 5.62
N LEU A 239 -11.47 2.17 4.96
CA LEU A 239 -11.30 3.64 4.98
C LEU A 239 -11.74 4.30 6.30
N SER A 240 -12.44 3.54 7.17
CA SER A 240 -12.74 3.95 8.54
C SER A 240 -11.71 3.44 9.55
N ASP A 241 -10.58 2.91 9.10
CA ASP A 241 -9.46 2.40 9.90
C ASP A 241 -9.79 1.17 10.77
N VAL A 242 -11.01 0.61 10.69
CA VAL A 242 -11.49 -0.44 11.61
C VAL A 242 -10.72 -1.75 11.46
N ILE A 243 -10.32 -2.09 10.24
CA ILE A 243 -9.69 -3.38 9.92
C ILE A 243 -8.19 -3.27 9.63
N LEU A 244 -7.54 -2.17 10.06
CA LEU A 244 -6.11 -1.97 9.80
C LEU A 244 -5.23 -2.76 10.77
N ARG A 245 -4.03 -3.07 10.28
CA ARG A 245 -2.94 -3.65 11.06
C ARG A 245 -2.56 -2.72 12.22
N PRO A 246 -2.32 -3.24 13.45
CA PRO A 246 -1.96 -2.40 14.61
C PRO A 246 -0.79 -1.45 14.36
N SER A 247 0.24 -1.88 13.62
CA SER A 247 1.38 -1.01 13.29
C SER A 247 1.05 0.17 12.37
N CYS A 248 -0.09 0.15 11.66
CA CYS A 248 -0.51 1.27 10.82
C CYS A 248 -0.91 2.50 11.63
N TYR A 249 -1.32 2.32 12.88
CA TYR A 249 -1.63 3.44 13.80
C TYR A 249 -0.36 4.12 14.37
N HIS A 250 0.81 3.48 14.20
CA HIS A 250 2.12 3.99 14.59
C HIS A 250 3.13 3.76 13.46
N CYS A 251 2.72 4.09 12.23
CA CYS A 251 3.45 3.71 11.02
C CYS A 251 4.84 4.37 10.95
N PRO A 252 5.92 3.59 10.87
CA PRO A 252 7.28 4.14 10.81
C PRO A 252 7.64 4.71 9.43
N ALA A 253 6.79 4.52 8.41
CA ALA A 253 7.04 4.95 7.04
C ALA A 253 6.24 6.21 6.67
N LYS A 254 5.86 7.03 7.67
CA LYS A 254 5.26 8.34 7.47
C LYS A 254 6.33 9.43 7.45
N GLY A 255 6.03 10.51 6.75
CA GLY A 255 6.92 11.65 6.56
C GLY A 255 6.89 12.11 5.10
N ALA A 256 7.24 13.40 4.87
CA ALA A 256 7.39 13.94 3.52
C ALA A 256 8.64 13.35 2.86
N SER A 257 9.76 13.30 3.58
CA SER A 257 11.00 12.65 3.14
C SER A 257 10.99 11.17 3.47
N ARG A 258 11.51 10.33 2.57
CA ARG A 258 11.46 8.87 2.68
C ARG A 258 12.75 8.22 2.22
N VAL A 259 12.94 6.95 2.57
CA VAL A 259 14.10 6.15 2.15
C VAL A 259 13.98 5.59 0.73
N SER A 260 12.79 5.62 0.13
CA SER A 260 12.56 5.24 -1.27
C SER A 260 13.12 6.29 -2.22
N ASP A 261 13.39 5.91 -3.47
CA ASP A 261 13.82 6.85 -4.52
C ASP A 261 12.67 7.74 -5.00
N LEU A 262 11.46 7.13 -5.12
CA LEU A 262 10.24 7.81 -5.53
C LEU A 262 9.08 7.42 -4.60
N THR A 263 8.19 8.37 -4.32
CA THR A 263 6.88 8.10 -3.74
C THR A 263 5.78 8.47 -4.74
N LEU A 264 4.86 7.54 -4.97
CA LEU A 264 3.71 7.76 -5.85
C LEU A 264 2.40 7.79 -5.05
N ALA A 265 1.48 8.64 -5.51
CA ALA A 265 0.11 8.70 -4.97
C ALA A 265 -0.88 9.25 -5.99
N ASP A 266 -2.16 9.30 -5.63
CA ASP A 266 -3.11 10.20 -6.25
C ASP A 266 -2.82 11.65 -5.81
N PHE A 267 -2.87 12.60 -6.70
CA PHE A 267 -2.76 14.01 -6.34
C PHE A 267 -4.14 14.55 -5.94
N TRP A 268 -4.63 14.16 -4.78
CA TRP A 268 -5.91 14.64 -4.28
C TRP A 268 -5.91 16.17 -4.11
N GLY A 269 -6.93 16.81 -4.66
CA GLY A 269 -7.06 18.27 -4.60
C GLY A 269 -6.35 19.03 -5.72
N ILE A 270 -5.76 18.33 -6.71
CA ILE A 270 -5.03 18.95 -7.83
C ILE A 270 -5.87 19.99 -8.58
N GLN A 271 -7.19 19.81 -8.67
CA GLN A 271 -8.09 20.78 -9.31
C GLN A 271 -8.07 22.17 -8.66
N ASN A 272 -7.66 22.26 -7.39
CA ASN A 272 -7.55 23.50 -6.64
C ASN A 272 -6.10 24.06 -6.66
N VAL A 273 -5.12 23.25 -7.04
CA VAL A 273 -3.70 23.60 -7.10
C VAL A 273 -3.34 24.01 -8.54
N ASP A 274 -3.56 23.11 -9.48
CA ASP A 274 -3.41 23.37 -10.92
C ASP A 274 -4.58 22.72 -11.70
N PRO A 275 -5.63 23.50 -12.04
CA PRO A 275 -6.77 23.00 -12.79
C PRO A 275 -6.41 22.40 -14.15
N THR A 276 -5.27 22.79 -14.76
CA THR A 276 -4.83 22.26 -16.06
C THR A 276 -4.31 20.82 -15.97
N MET A 277 -4.03 20.34 -14.75
CA MET A 277 -3.63 18.96 -14.45
C MET A 277 -4.81 18.10 -14.00
N PHE A 278 -6.05 18.56 -14.15
CA PHE A 278 -7.25 17.86 -13.72
C PHE A 278 -8.23 17.62 -14.88
N ASP A 279 -8.63 16.35 -15.08
CA ASP A 279 -9.64 15.92 -16.06
C ASP A 279 -10.48 14.72 -15.56
N ASP A 280 -10.41 14.41 -14.25
CA ASP A 280 -11.05 13.29 -13.56
C ASP A 280 -10.66 11.88 -14.09
N LYS A 281 -9.56 11.77 -14.87
CA LYS A 281 -9.01 10.49 -15.34
C LYS A 281 -7.82 10.00 -14.50
N GLY A 282 -7.38 10.81 -13.53
CA GLY A 282 -6.29 10.49 -12.60
C GLY A 282 -5.02 11.30 -12.87
N THR A 283 -4.54 11.97 -11.83
CA THR A 283 -3.25 12.67 -11.79
C THR A 283 -2.43 12.10 -10.65
N SER A 284 -1.22 11.66 -10.96
CA SER A 284 -0.28 11.15 -9.95
C SER A 284 0.43 12.30 -9.25
N LEU A 285 0.54 12.21 -7.93
CA LEU A 285 1.56 12.88 -7.15
C LEU A 285 2.84 12.07 -7.24
N VAL A 286 3.96 12.72 -7.54
CA VAL A 286 5.29 12.12 -7.55
C VAL A 286 6.18 12.93 -6.61
N LEU A 287 6.72 12.29 -5.57
CA LEU A 287 7.77 12.84 -4.72
C LEU A 287 9.08 12.17 -5.08
N VAL A 288 10.14 12.95 -5.31
CA VAL A 288 11.47 12.47 -5.69
C VAL A 288 12.42 12.69 -4.52
N HIS A 289 12.99 11.61 -4.00
CA HIS A 289 13.81 11.63 -2.78
C HIS A 289 15.31 11.44 -3.05
N SER A 290 15.68 10.96 -4.25
CA SER A 290 17.08 10.64 -4.57
C SER A 290 17.43 10.97 -6.01
N ALA A 291 18.73 11.08 -6.31
CA ALA A 291 19.23 11.23 -7.67
C ALA A 291 18.84 10.05 -8.58
N ALA A 292 18.72 8.83 -8.05
CA ALA A 292 18.23 7.68 -8.81
C ALA A 292 16.75 7.85 -9.21
N GLY A 293 15.92 8.35 -8.31
CA GLY A 293 14.53 8.69 -8.59
C GLY A 293 14.39 9.80 -9.64
N GLU A 294 15.22 10.85 -9.55
CA GLU A 294 15.26 11.94 -10.52
C GLU A 294 15.65 11.43 -11.92
N GLN A 295 16.69 10.61 -12.00
CA GLN A 295 17.13 9.98 -13.25
C GLN A 295 16.04 9.08 -13.84
N ALA A 296 15.35 8.27 -13.01
CA ALA A 296 14.28 7.42 -13.47
C ALA A 296 13.09 8.23 -14.02
N LEU A 297 12.70 9.31 -13.34
CA LEU A 297 11.64 10.20 -13.80
C LEU A 297 12.04 10.91 -15.11
N ALA A 298 13.29 11.32 -15.25
CA ALA A 298 13.82 11.93 -16.47
C ALA A 298 13.73 10.98 -17.69
N GLN A 299 13.94 9.66 -17.50
CA GLN A 299 13.86 8.66 -18.58
C GLN A 299 12.44 8.49 -19.18
N ILE A 300 11.41 8.83 -18.44
CA ILE A 300 10.01 8.74 -18.88
C ILE A 300 9.36 10.11 -19.09
N ARG A 301 10.15 11.20 -19.03
CA ARG A 301 9.62 12.57 -19.09
C ARG A 301 8.86 12.87 -20.37
N SER A 302 9.30 12.35 -21.51
CA SER A 302 8.63 12.52 -22.81
C SER A 302 7.22 11.93 -22.84
N ASP A 303 6.98 10.88 -22.04
CA ASP A 303 5.70 10.16 -21.97
C ASP A 303 4.75 10.76 -20.94
N LEU A 304 5.18 11.84 -20.27
CA LEU A 304 4.40 12.50 -19.21
C LEU A 304 4.02 13.93 -19.59
N LEU A 305 2.83 14.35 -19.18
CA LEU A 305 2.58 15.73 -18.80
C LEU A 305 3.04 15.85 -17.34
N LEU A 306 4.10 16.63 -17.10
CA LEU A 306 4.78 16.73 -15.81
C LEU A 306 4.93 18.19 -15.42
N LYS A 307 4.42 18.56 -14.24
CA LYS A 307 4.54 19.91 -13.67
C LYS A 307 5.03 19.87 -12.24
N ALA A 308 5.96 20.76 -11.90
CA ALA A 308 6.38 20.97 -10.52
C ALA A 308 5.26 21.66 -9.74
N GLU A 309 5.01 21.17 -8.52
CA GLU A 309 3.95 21.68 -7.66
C GLU A 309 4.47 21.93 -6.24
N PRO A 310 3.87 22.85 -5.48
CA PRO A 310 4.25 23.05 -4.09
C PRO A 310 3.98 21.81 -3.25
N LEU A 311 4.99 21.35 -2.50
CA LEU A 311 4.87 20.16 -1.64
C LEU A 311 3.77 20.32 -0.59
N GLU A 312 3.63 21.50 0.01
CA GLU A 312 2.60 21.79 1.01
C GLU A 312 1.19 21.54 0.45
N SER A 313 0.92 22.01 -0.78
CA SER A 313 -0.37 21.81 -1.46
C SER A 313 -0.65 20.34 -1.73
N ALA A 314 0.37 19.58 -2.13
CA ALA A 314 0.27 18.13 -2.37
C ALA A 314 0.00 17.36 -1.08
N LEU A 315 0.68 17.71 0.02
CA LEU A 315 0.50 17.08 1.33
C LEU A 315 -0.85 17.41 1.96
N ALA A 316 -1.37 18.61 1.75
CA ALA A 316 -2.72 19.01 2.23
C ALA A 316 -3.81 18.09 1.68
N GLY A 317 -3.72 17.67 0.41
CA GLY A 317 -4.60 16.67 -0.21
C GLY A 317 -4.31 15.22 0.21
N ASN A 318 -3.13 14.97 0.79
CA ASN A 318 -2.62 13.62 1.11
C ASN A 318 -2.16 13.50 2.56
N PRO A 319 -3.04 13.69 3.57
CA PRO A 319 -2.64 13.65 4.98
C PRO A 319 -2.00 12.32 5.39
N SER A 320 -2.34 11.21 4.72
CA SER A 320 -1.71 9.91 4.93
C SER A 320 -0.22 9.85 4.53
N ALA A 321 0.31 10.87 3.88
CA ALA A 321 1.76 10.97 3.63
C ALA A 321 2.53 11.13 4.94
N VAL A 322 2.04 12.00 5.82
CA VAL A 322 2.72 12.44 7.05
C VAL A 322 2.08 11.94 8.34
N HIS A 323 0.78 11.59 8.32
CA HIS A 323 0.06 11.12 9.50
C HIS A 323 -0.28 9.64 9.41
N SER A 324 -0.09 8.93 10.52
CA SER A 324 -0.60 7.57 10.71
C SER A 324 -2.13 7.56 10.76
N ALA A 325 -2.74 6.43 10.44
CA ALA A 325 -4.15 6.20 10.72
C ALA A 325 -4.42 6.33 12.23
N THR A 326 -5.65 6.65 12.59
CA THR A 326 -6.06 6.73 14.01
C THR A 326 -6.83 5.46 14.39
N GLU A 327 -6.42 4.78 15.45
CA GLU A 327 -7.10 3.57 15.89
C GLU A 327 -8.53 3.92 16.37
N PRO A 328 -9.58 3.40 15.69
CA PRO A 328 -10.95 3.70 16.09
C PRO A 328 -11.35 2.84 17.30
N LYS A 329 -12.13 3.41 18.22
CA LYS A 329 -12.67 2.69 19.40
C LYS A 329 -13.46 1.42 19.02
N ALA A 330 -14.00 1.38 17.81
CA ALA A 330 -14.76 0.26 17.29
C ALA A 330 -13.92 -0.96 16.88
N ARG A 331 -12.59 -0.79 16.69
CA ARG A 331 -11.70 -1.85 16.19
C ARG A 331 -11.74 -3.12 17.02
N ALA A 332 -11.52 -3.01 18.31
CA ALA A 332 -11.48 -4.17 19.22
C ALA A 332 -12.82 -4.93 19.21
N ALA A 333 -13.95 -4.21 19.20
CA ALA A 333 -15.28 -4.82 19.15
C ALA A 333 -15.55 -5.49 17.81
N PHE A 334 -15.07 -4.92 16.69
CA PHE A 334 -15.16 -5.55 15.37
C PHE A 334 -14.42 -6.88 15.33
N PHE A 335 -13.13 -6.92 15.73
CA PHE A 335 -12.35 -8.15 15.69
C PHE A 335 -12.84 -9.20 16.67
N ALA A 336 -13.37 -8.83 17.83
CA ALA A 336 -14.03 -9.77 18.73
C ALA A 336 -15.27 -10.42 18.11
N GLU A 337 -16.10 -9.65 17.39
CA GLU A 337 -17.24 -10.21 16.65
C GLU A 337 -16.77 -11.08 15.46
N PHE A 338 -15.76 -10.62 14.72
CA PHE A 338 -15.15 -11.36 13.60
C PHE A 338 -14.61 -12.72 14.03
N GLU A 339 -13.85 -12.77 15.13
CA GLU A 339 -13.32 -14.00 15.71
C GLU A 339 -14.45 -14.94 16.18
N LYS A 340 -15.41 -14.42 16.96
CA LYS A 340 -16.57 -15.19 17.45
C LYS A 340 -17.37 -15.83 16.33
N ARG A 341 -17.53 -15.16 15.20
CA ARG A 341 -18.27 -15.63 14.03
C ARG A 341 -17.40 -16.33 12.99
N GLN A 342 -16.11 -16.51 13.25
CA GLN A 342 -15.16 -17.11 12.31
C GLN A 342 -15.20 -16.45 10.90
N GLY A 343 -15.43 -15.13 10.85
CA GLY A 343 -15.52 -14.35 9.62
C GLY A 343 -16.89 -14.37 8.92
N ASP A 344 -17.84 -15.18 9.39
CA ASP A 344 -19.21 -15.21 8.83
C ASP A 344 -20.05 -14.02 9.37
N LEU A 345 -19.89 -12.88 8.71
CA LEU A 345 -20.53 -11.61 9.07
C LEU A 345 -21.48 -11.12 7.97
N ASP A 346 -22.58 -10.51 8.38
CA ASP A 346 -23.26 -9.54 7.51
C ASP A 346 -22.40 -8.28 7.42
N TYR A 347 -21.56 -8.20 6.39
CA TYR A 347 -20.60 -7.11 6.21
C TYR A 347 -21.27 -5.75 6.04
N ARG A 348 -22.48 -5.67 5.50
CA ARG A 348 -23.25 -4.43 5.40
C ARG A 348 -23.63 -3.93 6.79
N ARG A 349 -24.21 -4.79 7.62
CA ARG A 349 -24.52 -4.44 9.02
C ARG A 349 -23.27 -4.14 9.83
N ALA A 350 -22.18 -4.88 9.63
CA ALA A 350 -20.92 -4.62 10.30
C ALA A 350 -20.38 -3.23 9.93
N ALA A 351 -20.39 -2.87 8.64
CA ALA A 351 -19.98 -1.54 8.20
C ALA A 351 -20.89 -0.43 8.78
N ASP A 352 -22.22 -0.65 8.85
CA ASP A 352 -23.14 0.31 9.46
C ASP A 352 -22.94 0.45 10.98
N LYS A 353 -22.59 -0.63 11.65
CA LYS A 353 -22.33 -0.65 13.10
C LYS A 353 -21.00 -0.01 13.48
N TYR A 354 -19.92 -0.30 12.75
CA TYR A 354 -18.55 0.04 13.13
C TYR A 354 -17.99 1.27 12.42
N CYS A 355 -18.55 1.67 11.24
CA CYS A 355 -18.13 2.86 10.48
C CYS A 355 -19.08 4.04 10.71
N LEU A 356 -19.07 4.60 11.90
CA LEU A 356 -20.09 5.56 12.40
C LEU A 356 -20.31 6.79 11.50
N PHE A 357 -19.31 7.22 10.73
CA PHE A 357 -19.39 8.46 9.94
C PHE A 357 -19.10 8.29 8.44
N TYR A 358 -18.57 7.15 8.02
CA TYR A 358 -18.18 6.93 6.64
C TYR A 358 -19.40 6.53 5.80
N GLY A 359 -19.59 7.22 4.67
CA GLY A 359 -20.72 6.96 3.75
C GLY A 359 -22.05 7.65 4.10
N LYS A 360 -22.15 8.33 5.26
CA LYS A 360 -23.36 9.09 5.62
C LYS A 360 -23.37 10.47 4.95
N SER A 361 -24.53 10.88 4.45
CA SER A 361 -24.74 12.26 3.97
C SER A 361 -24.55 13.28 5.10
N VAL A 362 -24.32 14.56 4.78
CA VAL A 362 -24.17 15.63 5.78
C VAL A 362 -25.36 15.65 6.75
N LYS A 363 -26.60 15.45 6.26
CA LYS A 363 -27.80 15.35 7.10
C LYS A 363 -27.74 14.14 8.04
N GLN A 364 -27.32 12.97 7.56
CA GLN A 364 -27.17 11.76 8.39
C GLN A 364 -26.04 11.87 9.40
N LYS A 365 -24.97 12.61 9.08
CA LYS A 365 -23.87 12.92 10.02
C LYS A 365 -24.37 13.84 11.14
N ALA A 366 -25.15 14.86 10.81
CA ALA A 366 -25.75 15.78 11.79
C ALA A 366 -26.71 15.04 12.76
N VAL A 367 -27.58 14.18 12.24
CA VAL A 367 -28.49 13.34 13.04
C VAL A 367 -27.72 12.36 13.94
N ALA A 368 -26.64 11.76 13.44
CA ALA A 368 -25.80 10.85 14.23
C ALA A 368 -25.05 11.59 15.36
N CYS A 369 -24.57 12.82 15.10
CA CYS A 369 -23.97 13.70 16.13
C CYS A 369 -25.00 14.10 17.20
N ALA A 370 -26.20 14.54 16.80
CA ALA A 370 -27.26 14.92 17.72
C ALA A 370 -27.68 13.75 18.63
N LYS A 371 -27.87 12.53 18.06
CA LYS A 371 -28.17 11.32 18.85
C LYS A 371 -27.05 10.94 19.82
N LYS A 372 -25.78 11.26 19.50
CA LYS A 372 -24.64 10.97 20.38
C LYS A 372 -24.54 11.97 21.55
N LEU A 373 -24.95 13.21 21.33
CA LEU A 373 -25.05 14.25 22.38
C LEU A 373 -26.19 13.93 23.36
N LEU A 374 -27.36 13.50 22.86
CA LEU A 374 -28.52 13.12 23.67
C LEU A 374 -28.33 11.83 24.52
N ARG A 375 -27.32 11.00 24.21
CA ARG A 375 -26.98 9.80 25.00
C ARG A 375 -25.88 10.04 26.05
N ARG A 376 -25.38 11.25 26.15
CA ARG A 376 -24.35 11.66 27.13
C ARG A 376 -24.87 12.62 28.20
N GLY A 377 -26.12 12.99 28.16
CA GLY A 377 -26.89 13.56 29.23
C GLY A 377 -27.86 12.48 29.79
#